data_2cfe46159b09f90ab0d65612025187e3
#
_entry.id   2cfe46159b09f90ab0d65612025187e3
#
_cell.length_a   1.000
_cell.length_b   1.000
_cell.length_c   1.000
_cell.angle_alpha   90.00
_cell.angle_beta   90.00
_cell.angle_gamma   90.00
#
_symmetry.space_group_name_H-M   'P 1'
#
loop_
_entity.id
_entity.type
_entity.pdbx_description
1 polymer ?
#
loop_
_entity_poly.entity_id
_entity_poly.type
_entity_poly.pdbx_seq_one_letter_code
_entity_poly.pdbx_strand_id
1 'polypeptide(L)'
;MSTIEIKNVSKRFKETVALDNVSITLEENKIYGLLGRNGAGKSTLLNIISNRVFPDCGEVLYDGEVMTENDRLQKNIYLMSEKSFYSDNLNVKQIFGWTKEFYPDFDSDYAMKLSKLFGLNIKKKIKQLSTGYSSIFKLILALSVNTPFTFLDEPVLGLDANHRELFYKVLIETYAENPRTFVLSTHLIEEVSKIIEDIIIIKNGQIIRHESTEDLLALGYTVSGPKAAVDAYCAGRNTIGEDTLGSLKVAYCLGQKDTSAADTSLEFSPLDLQKLFVQLTNDADEAAMNL
;
A
#
# COMPACT_ATOMS: atom_id res chain seq x y z
N MET A 1 5.82 21.15 -6.87
CA MET A 1 5.40 19.79 -6.55
C MET A 1 4.38 19.88 -5.44
N SER A 2 3.20 19.29 -5.66
CA SER A 2 2.15 19.31 -4.65
C SER A 2 2.42 18.30 -3.55
N THR A 3 1.94 18.58 -2.36
CA THR A 3 2.11 17.72 -1.18
C THR A 3 0.80 17.53 -0.44
N ILE A 4 0.62 16.35 0.16
CA ILE A 4 -0.40 16.11 1.17
C ILE A 4 0.31 15.91 2.51
N GLU A 5 0.05 16.80 3.46
CA GLU A 5 0.58 16.71 4.82
C GLU A 5 -0.51 16.25 5.78
N ILE A 6 -0.26 15.18 6.49
CA ILE A 6 -1.08 14.69 7.60
C ILE A 6 -0.37 15.10 8.88
N LYS A 7 -1.04 15.89 9.74
CA LYS A 7 -0.43 16.48 10.95
C LYS A 7 -1.19 16.05 12.20
N ASN A 8 -0.52 15.24 13.03
CA ASN A 8 -0.99 14.81 14.36
C ASN A 8 -2.43 14.22 14.34
N VAL A 9 -2.77 13.51 13.26
CA VAL A 9 -4.11 12.95 13.05
C VAL A 9 -4.36 11.80 14.00
N SER A 10 -5.43 11.91 14.78
CA SER A 10 -5.93 10.84 15.64
C SER A 10 -7.39 10.56 15.34
N LYS A 11 -7.79 9.27 15.47
CA LYS A 11 -9.17 8.83 15.28
C LYS A 11 -9.51 7.67 16.18
N ARG A 12 -10.64 7.81 16.88
CA ARG A 12 -11.22 6.75 17.71
C ARG A 12 -12.61 6.37 17.19
N PHE A 13 -12.91 5.10 17.18
CA PHE A 13 -14.26 4.58 16.96
C PHE A 13 -14.70 3.83 18.22
N LYS A 14 -15.59 4.43 19.01
CA LYS A 14 -15.99 3.91 20.32
C LYS A 14 -14.75 3.65 21.18
N GLU A 15 -14.52 2.39 21.56
CA GLU A 15 -13.36 1.99 22.39
C GLU A 15 -12.06 1.79 21.60
N THR A 16 -12.15 1.69 20.26
CA THR A 16 -10.99 1.37 19.41
C THR A 16 -10.30 2.64 18.94
N VAL A 17 -9.01 2.78 19.25
CA VAL A 17 -8.13 3.78 18.64
C VAL A 17 -7.71 3.27 17.28
N ALA A 18 -8.21 3.91 16.22
CA ALA A 18 -7.88 3.52 14.85
C ALA A 18 -6.64 4.22 14.32
N LEU A 19 -6.41 5.48 14.73
CA LEU A 19 -5.19 6.24 14.45
C LEU A 19 -4.80 7.00 15.73
N ASP A 20 -3.50 7.03 15.99
CA ASP A 20 -2.91 7.68 17.15
C ASP A 20 -1.73 8.56 16.72
N ASN A 21 -1.96 9.88 16.70
CA ASN A 21 -0.97 10.92 16.42
C ASN A 21 -0.17 10.68 15.12
N VAL A 22 -0.85 10.35 14.03
CA VAL A 22 -0.25 10.08 12.72
C VAL A 22 0.21 11.37 12.08
N SER A 23 1.50 11.42 11.69
CA SER A 23 2.08 12.53 10.92
C SER A 23 2.93 11.96 9.79
N ILE A 24 2.58 12.29 8.54
CA ILE A 24 3.32 11.92 7.32
C ILE A 24 3.13 12.98 6.26
N THR A 25 4.06 13.04 5.32
CA THR A 25 3.96 13.87 4.11
C THR A 25 4.03 12.98 2.88
N LEU A 26 3.08 13.13 1.97
CA LEU A 26 3.07 12.49 0.66
C LEU A 26 3.45 13.54 -0.39
N GLU A 27 4.44 13.23 -1.20
CA GLU A 27 4.92 14.08 -2.29
C GLU A 27 4.31 13.62 -3.62
N GLU A 28 4.17 14.57 -4.54
CA GLU A 28 3.68 14.29 -5.90
C GLU A 28 4.67 13.43 -6.71
N ASN A 29 4.12 12.66 -7.65
CA ASN A 29 4.86 11.82 -8.60
C ASN A 29 5.69 10.70 -7.95
N LYS A 30 5.08 9.98 -7.02
CA LYS A 30 5.66 8.79 -6.38
C LYS A 30 4.64 7.65 -6.27
N ILE A 31 5.14 6.43 -6.22
CA ILE A 31 4.36 5.25 -5.88
C ILE A 31 4.67 4.84 -4.44
N TYR A 32 3.70 5.04 -3.54
CA TYR A 32 3.80 4.68 -2.13
C TYR A 32 3.17 3.32 -1.84
N GLY A 33 3.80 2.53 -1.00
CA GLY A 33 3.20 1.38 -0.33
C GLY A 33 2.75 1.73 1.09
N LEU A 34 1.45 1.75 1.36
CA LEU A 34 0.90 1.85 2.71
C LEU A 34 0.68 0.43 3.26
N LEU A 35 1.64 -0.05 4.04
CA LEU A 35 1.71 -1.41 4.54
C LEU A 35 1.28 -1.49 6.01
N GLY A 36 0.54 -2.52 6.36
CA GLY A 36 0.09 -2.76 7.73
C GLY A 36 -0.81 -3.98 7.81
N ARG A 37 -0.85 -4.63 8.98
CA ARG A 37 -1.77 -5.76 9.22
C ARG A 37 -3.23 -5.32 9.11
N ASN A 38 -4.14 -6.27 9.01
CA ASN A 38 -5.58 -5.97 9.05
C ASN A 38 -5.93 -5.29 10.39
N GLY A 39 -6.69 -4.18 10.30
CA GLY A 39 -7.02 -3.37 11.50
C GLY A 39 -5.93 -2.37 11.94
N ALA A 40 -4.79 -2.30 11.27
CA ALA A 40 -3.70 -1.37 11.64
C ALA A 40 -4.03 0.12 11.46
N GLY A 41 -5.14 0.47 10.76
CA GLY A 41 -5.56 1.86 10.54
C GLY A 41 -5.48 2.34 9.10
N LYS A 42 -4.98 1.53 8.15
CA LYS A 42 -4.79 1.91 6.72
C LYS A 42 -6.01 2.56 6.10
N SER A 43 -7.14 1.84 6.04
CA SER A 43 -8.38 2.35 5.44
C SER A 43 -8.94 3.57 6.19
N THR A 44 -8.73 3.66 7.51
CA THR A 44 -9.13 4.84 8.29
C THR A 44 -8.33 6.06 7.86
N LEU A 45 -7.01 5.93 7.71
CA LEU A 45 -6.13 7.00 7.23
C LEU A 45 -6.57 7.46 5.83
N LEU A 46 -6.77 6.53 4.89
CA LEU A 46 -7.21 6.85 3.53
C LEU A 46 -8.58 7.55 3.50
N ASN A 47 -9.52 7.12 4.36
CA ASN A 47 -10.83 7.77 4.46
C ASN A 47 -10.75 9.18 5.06
N ILE A 48 -9.79 9.44 5.97
CA ILE A 48 -9.56 10.80 6.51
C ILE A 48 -8.95 11.69 5.43
N ILE A 49 -7.91 11.25 4.72
CA ILE A 49 -7.30 12.00 3.64
C ILE A 49 -8.35 12.38 2.57
N SER A 50 -9.26 11.45 2.25
CA SER A 50 -10.32 11.69 1.26
C SER A 50 -11.57 12.36 1.81
N ASN A 51 -11.52 12.93 3.02
CA ASN A 51 -12.61 13.65 3.68
C ASN A 51 -13.93 12.83 3.86
N ARG A 52 -13.83 11.51 3.87
CA ARG A 52 -14.97 10.60 4.12
C ARG A 52 -15.20 10.35 5.61
N VAL A 53 -14.15 10.57 6.40
CA VAL A 53 -14.17 10.47 7.86
C VAL A 53 -13.39 11.67 8.42
N PHE A 54 -13.96 12.36 9.40
CA PHE A 54 -13.25 13.45 10.07
C PHE A 54 -12.34 12.91 11.17
N PRO A 55 -11.12 13.44 11.32
CA PRO A 55 -10.27 13.13 12.45
C PRO A 55 -10.87 13.70 13.74
N ASP A 56 -10.50 13.12 14.89
CA ASP A 56 -10.87 13.67 16.20
C ASP A 56 -9.87 14.76 16.63
N CYS A 57 -8.61 14.64 16.18
CA CYS A 57 -7.55 15.62 16.34
C CYS A 57 -6.66 15.65 15.09
N GLY A 58 -5.94 16.77 14.93
CA GLY A 58 -5.05 16.97 13.80
C GLY A 58 -5.78 17.43 12.53
N GLU A 59 -5.03 17.53 11.45
CA GLU A 59 -5.52 18.04 10.17
C GLU A 59 -4.82 17.40 8.98
N VAL A 60 -5.44 17.50 7.81
CA VAL A 60 -4.85 17.13 6.52
C VAL A 60 -4.77 18.38 5.67
N LEU A 61 -3.59 18.63 5.13
CA LEU A 61 -3.31 19.81 4.28
C LEU A 61 -2.94 19.35 2.88
N TYR A 62 -3.35 20.11 1.89
CA TYR A 62 -2.89 20.02 0.50
C TYR A 62 -2.18 21.34 0.17
N ASP A 63 -0.87 21.28 -0.11
CA ASP A 63 -0.01 22.46 -0.33
C ASP A 63 -0.14 23.52 0.80
N GLY A 64 -0.26 23.07 2.04
CA GLY A 64 -0.39 23.91 3.22
C GLY A 64 -1.81 24.44 3.49
N GLU A 65 -2.80 24.17 2.64
CA GLU A 65 -4.20 24.54 2.85
C GLU A 65 -5.01 23.35 3.43
N VAL A 66 -5.88 23.63 4.41
CA VAL A 66 -6.72 22.61 5.05
C VAL A 66 -7.69 21.98 4.04
N MET A 67 -7.69 20.67 3.98
CA MET A 67 -8.51 19.88 3.05
C MET A 67 -9.94 19.65 3.53
N THR A 68 -10.19 19.74 4.84
CA THR A 68 -11.50 19.46 5.43
C THR A 68 -12.54 20.43 4.86
N GLU A 69 -13.65 19.87 4.36
CA GLU A 69 -14.76 20.62 3.74
C GLU A 69 -14.34 21.58 2.58
N ASN A 70 -13.26 21.24 1.87
CA ASN A 70 -12.73 22.03 0.77
C ASN A 70 -12.86 21.27 -0.56
N ASP A 71 -14.01 21.43 -1.22
CA ASP A 71 -14.33 20.73 -2.48
C ASP A 71 -13.31 21.02 -3.60
N ARG A 72 -12.69 22.21 -3.60
CA ARG A 72 -11.67 22.58 -4.59
C ARG A 72 -10.44 21.68 -4.45
N LEU A 73 -10.00 21.44 -3.23
CA LEU A 73 -8.83 20.60 -2.96
C LEU A 73 -9.16 19.11 -3.10
N GLN A 74 -10.38 18.70 -2.72
CA GLN A 74 -10.81 17.30 -2.83
C GLN A 74 -10.83 16.77 -4.27
N LYS A 75 -10.96 17.63 -5.28
CA LYS A 75 -10.86 17.24 -6.70
C LYS A 75 -9.47 16.73 -7.10
N ASN A 76 -8.44 17.04 -6.32
CA ASN A 76 -7.07 16.56 -6.56
C ASN A 76 -6.83 15.13 -6.05
N ILE A 77 -7.85 14.54 -5.40
CA ILE A 77 -7.74 13.22 -4.76
C ILE A 77 -8.81 12.28 -5.30
N TYR A 78 -8.42 11.05 -5.56
CA TYR A 78 -9.33 9.96 -5.80
C TYR A 78 -9.04 8.80 -4.85
N LEU A 79 -10.06 8.27 -4.18
CA LEU A 79 -9.96 7.07 -3.35
C LEU A 79 -10.81 5.93 -3.94
N MET A 80 -10.12 4.90 -4.42
CA MET A 80 -10.68 3.58 -4.65
C MET A 80 -10.77 2.84 -3.32
N SER A 81 -11.96 2.63 -2.80
CA SER A 81 -12.18 1.86 -1.57
C SER A 81 -12.75 0.47 -1.85
N GLU A 82 -12.60 -0.45 -0.88
CA GLU A 82 -13.18 -1.78 -0.95
C GLU A 82 -14.71 -1.70 -1.11
N LYS A 83 -15.37 -0.84 -0.33
CA LYS A 83 -16.82 -0.61 -0.45
C LYS A 83 -17.16 0.16 -1.72
N SER A 84 -18.17 -0.31 -2.45
CA SER A 84 -18.72 0.40 -3.59
C SER A 84 -19.75 1.43 -3.12
N PHE A 85 -19.62 2.66 -3.59
CA PHE A 85 -20.61 3.73 -3.35
C PHE A 85 -21.44 4.04 -4.60
N TYR A 86 -21.30 3.23 -5.65
CA TYR A 86 -22.03 3.41 -6.89
C TYR A 86 -23.40 2.75 -6.82
N SER A 87 -24.40 3.38 -7.46
CA SER A 87 -25.73 2.82 -7.54
C SER A 87 -25.75 1.49 -8.31
N ASP A 88 -26.29 0.47 -7.70
CA ASP A 88 -26.40 -0.89 -8.24
C ASP A 88 -27.16 -0.97 -9.58
N ASN A 89 -28.03 -0.01 -9.88
CA ASN A 89 -28.87 0.01 -11.07
C ASN A 89 -28.21 0.68 -12.28
N LEU A 90 -27.13 1.41 -12.10
CA LEU A 90 -26.36 2.02 -13.17
C LEU A 90 -25.45 1.00 -13.85
N ASN A 91 -25.23 1.17 -15.15
CA ASN A 91 -24.21 0.42 -15.84
C ASN A 91 -22.84 1.12 -15.79
N VAL A 92 -21.79 0.37 -16.08
CA VAL A 92 -20.41 0.85 -16.01
C VAL A 92 -20.21 2.12 -16.87
N LYS A 93 -20.77 2.15 -18.10
CA LYS A 93 -20.64 3.30 -19.01
C LYS A 93 -21.29 4.57 -18.43
N GLN A 94 -22.43 4.43 -17.75
CA GLN A 94 -23.10 5.56 -17.11
C GLN A 94 -22.25 6.12 -15.97
N ILE A 95 -21.58 5.25 -15.20
CA ILE A 95 -20.70 5.70 -14.12
C ILE A 95 -19.47 6.39 -14.68
N PHE A 96 -18.88 5.93 -15.78
CA PHE A 96 -17.80 6.66 -16.46
C PHE A 96 -18.23 8.08 -16.84
N GLY A 97 -19.45 8.24 -17.39
CA GLY A 97 -20.00 9.55 -17.67
C GLY A 97 -20.13 10.43 -16.43
N TRP A 98 -20.66 9.88 -15.32
CA TRP A 98 -20.77 10.62 -14.07
C TRP A 98 -19.41 10.95 -13.47
N THR A 99 -18.43 10.02 -13.55
CA THR A 99 -17.08 10.31 -13.06
C THR A 99 -16.48 11.51 -13.77
N LYS A 100 -16.70 11.67 -15.06
CA LYS A 100 -16.23 12.82 -15.83
C LYS A 100 -16.86 14.15 -15.39
N GLU A 101 -18.10 14.13 -14.88
CA GLU A 101 -18.77 15.34 -14.34
C GLU A 101 -18.07 15.83 -13.05
N PHE A 102 -17.62 14.89 -12.18
CA PHE A 102 -16.96 15.22 -10.92
C PHE A 102 -15.45 15.42 -11.08
N TYR A 103 -14.85 14.69 -12.01
CA TYR A 103 -13.40 14.74 -12.33
C TYR A 103 -13.25 15.11 -13.81
N PRO A 104 -13.09 16.40 -14.15
CA PRO A 104 -13.05 16.86 -15.54
C PRO A 104 -11.93 16.24 -16.37
N ASP A 105 -10.80 15.88 -15.71
CA ASP A 105 -9.63 15.25 -16.33
C ASP A 105 -9.78 13.73 -16.52
N PHE A 106 -10.95 13.15 -16.20
CA PHE A 106 -11.21 11.73 -16.43
C PHE A 106 -11.07 11.37 -17.91
N ASP A 107 -10.15 10.46 -18.22
CA ASP A 107 -9.90 9.97 -19.57
C ASP A 107 -10.87 8.84 -19.92
N SER A 108 -11.95 9.20 -20.61
CA SER A 108 -12.98 8.25 -21.04
C SER A 108 -12.46 7.25 -22.08
N ASP A 109 -11.54 7.67 -22.95
CA ASP A 109 -11.00 6.80 -24.00
C ASP A 109 -10.05 5.77 -23.40
N TYR A 110 -9.24 6.19 -22.43
CA TYR A 110 -8.40 5.29 -21.66
C TYR A 110 -9.22 4.29 -20.86
N ALA A 111 -10.28 4.73 -20.17
CA ALA A 111 -11.21 3.85 -19.46
C ALA A 111 -11.84 2.81 -20.39
N MET A 112 -12.19 3.20 -21.63
CA MET A 112 -12.72 2.28 -22.64
C MET A 112 -11.64 1.30 -23.14
N LYS A 113 -10.38 1.75 -23.34
CA LYS A 113 -9.23 0.90 -23.67
C LYS A 113 -8.99 -0.14 -22.58
N LEU A 114 -8.92 0.30 -21.33
CA LEU A 114 -8.75 -0.60 -20.17
C LEU A 114 -9.92 -1.58 -20.02
N SER A 115 -11.16 -1.14 -20.26
CA SER A 115 -12.34 -2.03 -20.22
C SER A 115 -12.22 -3.19 -21.20
N LYS A 116 -11.70 -2.95 -22.40
CA LYS A 116 -11.45 -4.00 -23.39
C LYS A 116 -10.31 -4.91 -22.95
N LEU A 117 -9.23 -4.32 -22.41
CA LEU A 117 -8.03 -5.05 -21.98
C LEU A 117 -8.35 -6.02 -20.85
N PHE A 118 -9.13 -5.58 -19.84
CA PHE A 118 -9.56 -6.38 -18.70
C PHE A 118 -10.82 -7.22 -18.97
N GLY A 119 -11.40 -7.19 -20.16
CA GLY A 119 -12.61 -7.93 -20.49
C GLY A 119 -13.88 -7.45 -19.76
N LEU A 120 -13.89 -6.19 -19.29
CA LEU A 120 -15.03 -5.62 -18.58
C LEU A 120 -16.16 -5.23 -19.55
N ASN A 121 -17.35 -5.81 -19.35
CA ASN A 121 -18.54 -5.42 -20.13
C ASN A 121 -19.17 -4.15 -19.57
N ILE A 122 -18.94 -3.03 -20.23
CA ILE A 122 -19.42 -1.70 -19.82
C ILE A 122 -20.96 -1.52 -19.86
N LYS A 123 -21.70 -2.45 -20.52
CA LYS A 123 -23.17 -2.41 -20.55
C LYS A 123 -23.79 -3.09 -19.34
N LYS A 124 -23.04 -3.90 -18.58
CA LYS A 124 -23.52 -4.53 -17.36
C LYS A 124 -23.77 -3.49 -16.27
N LYS A 125 -24.82 -3.72 -15.49
CA LYS A 125 -25.10 -2.96 -14.26
C LYS A 125 -24.13 -3.38 -13.16
N ILE A 126 -23.86 -2.49 -12.22
CA ILE A 126 -22.92 -2.75 -11.11
C ILE A 126 -23.31 -4.00 -10.35
N LYS A 127 -24.57 -4.20 -10.02
CA LYS A 127 -25.07 -5.42 -9.34
C LYS A 127 -24.89 -6.72 -10.11
N GLN A 128 -24.57 -6.66 -11.40
CA GLN A 128 -24.35 -7.83 -12.26
C GLN A 128 -22.88 -8.21 -12.40
N LEU A 129 -21.99 -7.40 -11.83
CA LEU A 129 -20.56 -7.69 -11.81
C LEU A 129 -20.27 -8.72 -10.71
N SER A 130 -19.39 -9.68 -11.01
CA SER A 130 -18.79 -10.51 -9.95
C SER A 130 -17.86 -9.64 -9.08
N THR A 131 -17.46 -10.16 -7.92
CA THR A 131 -16.50 -9.46 -7.04
C THR A 131 -15.26 -9.03 -7.79
N GLY A 132 -14.63 -9.93 -8.58
CA GLY A 132 -13.45 -9.61 -9.38
C GLY A 132 -13.72 -8.53 -10.42
N TYR A 133 -14.81 -8.61 -11.18
CA TYR A 133 -15.16 -7.56 -12.14
C TYR A 133 -15.57 -6.24 -11.48
N SER A 134 -16.10 -6.26 -10.26
CA SER A 134 -16.33 -5.04 -9.47
C SER A 134 -15.00 -4.37 -9.09
N SER A 135 -13.99 -5.16 -8.69
CA SER A 135 -12.64 -4.65 -8.44
C SER A 135 -12.00 -4.08 -9.72
N ILE A 136 -12.06 -4.82 -10.84
CA ILE A 136 -11.58 -4.33 -12.15
C ILE A 136 -12.25 -3.01 -12.55
N PHE A 137 -13.56 -2.89 -12.38
CA PHE A 137 -14.27 -1.66 -12.67
C PHE A 137 -13.74 -0.47 -11.85
N LYS A 138 -13.53 -0.67 -10.54
CA LYS A 138 -13.00 0.37 -9.65
C LYS A 138 -11.55 0.74 -10.01
N LEU A 139 -10.73 -0.25 -10.39
CA LEU A 139 -9.36 -0.01 -10.87
C LEU A 139 -9.33 0.82 -12.14
N ILE A 140 -10.20 0.52 -13.11
CA ILE A 140 -10.29 1.28 -14.36
C ILE A 140 -10.65 2.74 -14.06
N LEU A 141 -11.59 3.00 -13.15
CA LEU A 141 -11.92 4.36 -12.71
C LEU A 141 -10.68 5.04 -12.12
N ALA A 142 -10.00 4.40 -11.17
CA ALA A 142 -8.85 4.96 -10.47
C ALA A 142 -7.68 5.27 -11.42
N LEU A 143 -7.43 4.42 -12.41
CA LEU A 143 -6.37 4.63 -13.40
C LEU A 143 -6.72 5.69 -14.45
N SER A 144 -8.02 6.00 -14.62
CA SER A 144 -8.48 6.94 -15.66
C SER A 144 -8.88 8.31 -15.11
N VAL A 145 -8.93 8.50 -13.78
CA VAL A 145 -9.42 9.74 -13.16
C VAL A 145 -8.44 10.91 -13.30
N ASN A 146 -7.15 10.63 -13.47
CA ASN A 146 -6.06 11.61 -13.68
C ASN A 146 -5.93 12.66 -12.56
N THR A 147 -6.25 12.29 -11.30
CA THR A 147 -6.00 13.16 -10.15
C THR A 147 -4.51 13.13 -9.76
N PRO A 148 -3.95 14.23 -9.22
CA PRO A 148 -2.58 14.27 -8.70
C PRO A 148 -2.28 13.17 -7.68
N PHE A 149 -3.26 12.83 -6.81
CA PHE A 149 -3.14 11.76 -5.83
C PHE A 149 -4.27 10.75 -5.99
N THR A 150 -3.89 9.49 -6.22
CA THR A 150 -4.81 8.36 -6.35
C THR A 150 -4.50 7.33 -5.27
N PHE A 151 -5.45 7.12 -4.37
CA PHE A 151 -5.37 6.15 -3.28
C PHE A 151 -6.11 4.87 -3.67
N LEU A 152 -5.46 3.72 -3.46
CA LEU A 152 -5.97 2.40 -3.82
C LEU A 152 -6.00 1.52 -2.57
N ASP A 153 -7.19 1.34 -1.98
CA ASP A 153 -7.36 0.51 -0.79
C ASP A 153 -7.65 -0.94 -1.19
N GLU A 154 -6.70 -1.84 -0.94
CA GLU A 154 -6.71 -3.27 -1.31
C GLU A 154 -7.09 -3.48 -2.80
N PRO A 155 -6.35 -2.88 -3.76
CA PRO A 155 -6.78 -2.79 -5.16
C PRO A 155 -6.96 -4.14 -5.85
N VAL A 156 -6.19 -5.15 -5.45
CA VAL A 156 -6.19 -6.47 -6.10
C VAL A 156 -7.07 -7.50 -5.39
N LEU A 157 -7.80 -7.08 -4.35
CA LEU A 157 -8.71 -7.98 -3.62
C LEU A 157 -9.79 -8.53 -4.56
N GLY A 158 -9.91 -9.87 -4.60
CA GLY A 158 -10.88 -10.57 -5.45
C GLY A 158 -10.45 -10.75 -6.91
N LEU A 159 -9.25 -10.32 -7.30
CA LEU A 159 -8.67 -10.60 -8.61
C LEU A 159 -7.96 -11.96 -8.63
N ASP A 160 -8.04 -12.66 -9.76
CA ASP A 160 -7.16 -13.79 -10.04
C ASP A 160 -5.73 -13.34 -10.38
N ALA A 161 -4.79 -14.28 -10.42
CA ALA A 161 -3.37 -13.98 -10.64
C ALA A 161 -3.12 -13.23 -11.96
N ASN A 162 -3.82 -13.59 -13.05
CA ASN A 162 -3.63 -12.95 -14.34
C ASN A 162 -4.08 -11.47 -14.33
N HIS A 163 -5.24 -11.18 -13.71
CA HIS A 163 -5.72 -9.81 -13.59
C HIS A 163 -4.88 -8.98 -12.63
N ARG A 164 -4.29 -9.58 -11.58
CA ARG A 164 -3.35 -8.88 -10.70
C ARG A 164 -2.08 -8.47 -11.43
N GLU A 165 -1.45 -9.41 -12.15
CA GLU A 165 -0.26 -9.12 -12.94
C GLU A 165 -0.53 -8.03 -13.99
N LEU A 166 -1.66 -8.14 -14.68
CA LEU A 166 -2.10 -7.14 -15.66
C LEU A 166 -2.30 -5.77 -15.02
N PHE A 167 -2.90 -5.70 -13.82
CA PHE A 167 -3.09 -4.44 -13.10
C PHE A 167 -1.76 -3.76 -12.78
N TYR A 168 -0.80 -4.49 -12.21
CA TYR A 168 0.50 -3.90 -11.87
C TYR A 168 1.26 -3.41 -13.12
N LYS A 169 1.20 -4.18 -14.20
CA LYS A 169 1.77 -3.75 -15.48
C LYS A 169 1.13 -2.44 -15.97
N VAL A 170 -0.19 -2.38 -16.00
CA VAL A 170 -0.93 -1.18 -16.44
C VAL A 170 -0.69 0.00 -15.52
N LEU A 171 -0.57 -0.21 -14.19
CA LEU A 171 -0.25 0.83 -13.23
C LEU A 171 1.12 1.48 -13.54
N ILE A 172 2.16 0.65 -13.78
CA ILE A 172 3.50 1.13 -14.14
C ILE A 172 3.48 1.89 -15.47
N GLU A 173 2.80 1.34 -16.50
CA GLU A 173 2.64 2.01 -17.79
C GLU A 173 1.94 3.36 -17.64
N THR A 174 0.84 3.41 -16.85
CA THR A 174 0.10 4.65 -16.57
C THR A 174 0.96 5.68 -15.85
N TYR A 175 1.75 5.23 -14.87
CA TYR A 175 2.66 6.10 -14.14
C TYR A 175 3.79 6.65 -15.03
N ALA A 176 4.35 5.82 -15.89
CA ALA A 176 5.41 6.23 -16.81
C ALA A 176 4.93 7.23 -17.89
N GLU A 177 3.70 7.04 -18.40
CA GLU A 177 3.10 7.93 -19.40
C GLU A 177 2.63 9.27 -18.83
N ASN A 178 2.07 9.24 -17.62
CA ASN A 178 1.54 10.43 -16.92
C ASN A 178 1.85 10.32 -15.43
N PRO A 179 3.06 10.76 -15.00
CA PRO A 179 3.48 10.69 -13.60
C PRO A 179 2.50 11.41 -12.66
N ARG A 180 2.04 10.70 -11.65
CA ARG A 180 1.21 11.18 -10.54
C ARG A 180 1.34 10.25 -9.35
N THR A 181 0.86 10.67 -8.20
CA THR A 181 1.04 9.86 -6.98
C THR A 181 0.01 8.75 -6.89
N PHE A 182 0.49 7.53 -6.69
CA PHE A 182 -0.31 6.37 -6.30
C PHE A 182 0.06 5.91 -4.90
N VAL A 183 -0.93 5.71 -4.04
CA VAL A 183 -0.74 5.12 -2.72
C VAL A 183 -1.48 3.79 -2.67
N LEU A 184 -0.72 2.69 -2.64
CA LEU A 184 -1.27 1.33 -2.60
C LEU A 184 -1.33 0.84 -1.16
N SER A 185 -2.55 0.73 -0.61
CA SER A 185 -2.78 0.07 0.69
C SER A 185 -3.00 -1.41 0.44
N THR A 186 -2.09 -2.26 0.90
CA THR A 186 -2.19 -3.71 0.70
C THR A 186 -1.48 -4.50 1.79
N HIS A 187 -1.86 -5.77 1.90
CA HIS A 187 -1.16 -6.79 2.68
C HIS A 187 -0.35 -7.75 1.80
N LEU A 188 -0.45 -7.65 0.46
CA LEU A 188 0.30 -8.47 -0.51
C LEU A 188 1.63 -7.79 -0.88
N ILE A 189 2.55 -7.81 0.07
CA ILE A 189 3.80 -7.03 0.01
C ILE A 189 4.72 -7.49 -1.12
N GLU A 190 4.84 -8.81 -1.35
CA GLU A 190 5.69 -9.36 -2.43
C GLU A 190 5.31 -8.83 -3.81
N GLU A 191 4.00 -8.64 -4.05
CA GLU A 191 3.50 -8.18 -5.35
C GLU A 191 3.84 -6.70 -5.59
N VAL A 192 3.76 -5.87 -4.54
CA VAL A 192 3.98 -4.42 -4.66
C VAL A 192 5.43 -4.00 -4.46
N SER A 193 6.25 -4.83 -3.83
CA SER A 193 7.65 -4.51 -3.48
C SER A 193 8.51 -4.06 -4.67
N LYS A 194 8.16 -4.48 -5.88
CA LYS A 194 8.89 -4.18 -7.11
C LYS A 194 8.49 -2.85 -7.76
N ILE A 195 7.41 -2.23 -7.29
CA ILE A 195 6.83 -1.04 -7.94
C ILE A 195 6.74 0.16 -7.01
N ILE A 196 6.82 -0.05 -5.69
CA ILE A 196 6.77 1.03 -4.70
C ILE A 196 8.14 1.67 -4.52
N GLU A 197 8.16 2.99 -4.54
CA GLU A 197 9.36 3.80 -4.32
C GLU A 197 9.55 4.10 -2.84
N ASP A 198 8.49 4.53 -2.17
CA ASP A 198 8.47 4.87 -0.75
C ASP A 198 7.50 3.96 0.02
N ILE A 199 7.87 3.65 1.25
CA ILE A 199 7.12 2.76 2.14
C ILE A 199 6.65 3.52 3.36
N ILE A 200 5.37 3.32 3.69
CA ILE A 200 4.76 3.76 4.95
C ILE A 200 4.27 2.51 5.67
N ILE A 201 4.84 2.21 6.84
CA ILE A 201 4.37 1.09 7.66
C ILE A 201 3.57 1.63 8.84
N ILE A 202 2.30 1.19 8.92
CA ILE A 202 1.39 1.50 10.01
C ILE A 202 1.16 0.27 10.90
N LYS A 203 1.29 0.44 12.21
CA LYS A 203 1.03 -0.58 13.24
C LYS A 203 0.23 0.04 14.38
N ASN A 204 -0.87 -0.59 14.77
CA ASN A 204 -1.72 -0.16 15.88
C ASN A 204 -2.09 1.34 15.83
N GLY A 205 -2.40 1.84 14.63
CA GLY A 205 -2.77 3.24 14.39
C GLY A 205 -1.61 4.23 14.36
N GLN A 206 -0.37 3.80 14.47
CA GLN A 206 0.82 4.65 14.45
C GLN A 206 1.72 4.36 13.26
N ILE A 207 2.37 5.38 12.70
CA ILE A 207 3.38 5.19 11.66
C ILE A 207 4.70 4.79 12.34
N ILE A 208 5.19 3.60 12.01
CA ILE A 208 6.46 3.08 12.55
C ILE A 208 7.64 3.23 11.60
N ARG A 209 7.37 3.40 10.29
CA ARG A 209 8.37 3.66 9.24
C ARG A 209 7.76 4.52 8.14
N HIS A 210 8.57 5.44 7.61
CA HIS A 210 8.27 6.21 6.40
C HIS A 210 9.61 6.58 5.75
N GLU A 211 10.01 5.85 4.74
CA GLU A 211 11.31 5.99 4.06
C GLU A 211 11.27 5.35 2.68
N SER A 212 12.31 5.55 1.86
CA SER A 212 12.39 4.88 0.56
C SER A 212 12.51 3.36 0.74
N THR A 213 11.99 2.60 -0.24
CA THR A 213 12.12 1.14 -0.25
C THR A 213 13.58 0.71 -0.25
N GLU A 214 14.42 1.44 -0.99
CA GLU A 214 15.86 1.18 -1.08
C GLU A 214 16.55 1.37 0.28
N ASP A 215 16.30 2.50 0.96
CA ASP A 215 16.88 2.78 2.28
C ASP A 215 16.42 1.75 3.32
N LEU A 216 15.13 1.40 3.31
CA LEU A 216 14.59 0.40 4.23
C LEU A 216 15.25 -0.97 4.03
N LEU A 217 15.41 -1.42 2.79
CA LEU A 217 16.06 -2.69 2.48
C LEU A 217 17.57 -2.67 2.73
N ALA A 218 18.20 -1.50 2.62
CA ALA A 218 19.62 -1.32 2.94
C ALA A 218 19.92 -1.38 4.45
N LEU A 219 18.89 -1.33 5.31
CA LEU A 219 19.05 -1.44 6.76
C LEU A 219 19.57 -2.81 7.22
N GLY A 220 19.50 -3.83 6.37
CA GLY A 220 19.86 -5.16 6.80
C GLY A 220 20.12 -6.15 5.67
N TYR A 221 20.31 -7.41 6.07
CA TYR A 221 20.61 -8.52 5.18
C TYR A 221 20.08 -9.83 5.77
N THR A 222 20.01 -10.84 4.93
CA THR A 222 19.67 -12.20 5.32
C THR A 222 20.93 -13.06 5.31
N VAL A 223 21.11 -13.88 6.33
CA VAL A 223 22.16 -14.91 6.40
C VAL A 223 21.51 -16.28 6.51
N SER A 224 21.96 -17.22 5.68
CA SER A 224 21.45 -18.60 5.66
C SER A 224 22.58 -19.62 5.63
N GLY A 225 22.34 -20.80 6.18
CA GLY A 225 23.31 -21.88 6.24
C GLY A 225 23.01 -22.91 7.33
N PRO A 226 24.01 -23.76 7.71
CA PRO A 226 23.86 -24.68 8.81
C PRO A 226 23.55 -23.93 10.12
N LYS A 227 22.60 -24.45 10.91
CA LYS A 227 22.11 -23.78 12.13
C LYS A 227 23.24 -23.30 13.05
N ALA A 228 24.23 -24.17 13.35
CA ALA A 228 25.34 -23.79 14.24
C ALA A 228 26.20 -22.64 13.68
N ALA A 229 26.41 -22.58 12.35
CA ALA A 229 27.16 -21.52 11.71
C ALA A 229 26.40 -20.19 11.73
N VAL A 230 25.07 -20.22 11.45
CA VAL A 230 24.21 -19.03 11.54
C VAL A 230 24.13 -18.51 12.97
N ASP A 231 23.94 -19.40 13.97
CA ASP A 231 23.90 -19.03 15.39
C ASP A 231 25.22 -18.36 15.83
N ALA A 232 26.37 -18.93 15.43
CA ALA A 232 27.67 -18.35 15.72
C ALA A 232 27.87 -16.98 15.06
N TYR A 233 27.45 -16.82 13.82
CA TYR A 233 27.52 -15.56 13.09
C TYR A 233 26.62 -14.49 13.71
N CYS A 234 25.38 -14.84 14.11
CA CYS A 234 24.39 -13.92 14.68
C CYS A 234 24.69 -13.53 16.13
N ALA A 235 25.60 -14.24 16.81
CA ALA A 235 25.93 -13.95 18.19
C ALA A 235 26.43 -12.49 18.35
N GLY A 236 25.70 -11.68 19.12
CA GLY A 236 26.00 -10.27 19.35
C GLY A 236 25.60 -9.31 18.21
N ARG A 237 24.94 -9.80 17.15
CA ARG A 237 24.36 -8.97 16.08
C ARG A 237 22.88 -8.69 16.33
N ASN A 238 22.38 -7.60 15.74
CA ASN A 238 20.95 -7.25 15.83
C ASN A 238 20.14 -8.13 14.88
N THR A 239 19.62 -9.26 15.37
CA THR A 239 18.78 -10.19 14.63
C THR A 239 17.32 -9.86 14.92
N ILE A 240 16.54 -9.55 13.87
CA ILE A 240 15.13 -9.18 13.97
C ILE A 240 14.17 -10.38 13.83
N GLY A 241 14.69 -11.53 13.40
CA GLY A 241 13.91 -12.76 13.28
C GLY A 241 14.72 -13.88 12.67
N GLU A 242 14.18 -15.10 12.74
CA GLU A 242 14.82 -16.29 12.21
C GLU A 242 13.79 -17.33 11.78
N ASP A 243 14.12 -18.10 10.73
CA ASP A 243 13.39 -19.28 10.29
C ASP A 243 14.31 -20.50 10.35
N THR A 244 13.78 -21.65 10.78
CA THR A 244 14.56 -22.90 10.84
C THR A 244 13.85 -24.00 10.03
N LEU A 245 14.59 -24.68 9.16
CA LEU A 245 14.09 -25.82 8.40
C LEU A 245 15.09 -26.98 8.52
N GLY A 246 14.79 -27.91 9.42
CA GLY A 246 15.69 -29.04 9.75
C GLY A 246 17.05 -28.56 10.30
N SER A 247 18.15 -28.88 9.58
CA SER A 247 19.51 -28.47 9.93
C SER A 247 19.90 -27.09 9.38
N LEU A 248 19.04 -26.47 8.57
CA LEU A 248 19.29 -25.15 7.98
C LEU A 248 18.57 -24.07 8.79
N LYS A 249 19.20 -22.91 8.87
CA LYS A 249 18.65 -21.71 9.50
C LYS A 249 18.83 -20.52 8.60
N VAL A 250 17.83 -19.62 8.62
CA VAL A 250 17.87 -18.31 8.00
C VAL A 250 17.67 -17.29 9.10
N ALA A 251 18.53 -16.27 9.18
CA ALA A 251 18.37 -15.18 10.12
C ALA A 251 18.33 -13.84 9.38
N TYR A 252 17.52 -12.93 9.88
CA TYR A 252 17.32 -11.57 9.34
C TYR A 252 18.03 -10.59 10.26
N CYS A 253 19.09 -9.95 9.76
CA CYS A 253 19.97 -9.08 10.55
C CYS A 253 19.83 -7.63 10.12
N LEU A 254 19.79 -6.69 11.08
CA LEU A 254 19.92 -5.26 10.82
C LEU A 254 21.36 -4.82 11.02
N GLY A 255 21.78 -3.84 10.21
CA GLY A 255 23.12 -3.28 10.23
C GLY A 255 24.01 -3.73 9.06
N GLN A 256 25.28 -3.38 9.11
CA GLN A 256 26.20 -3.69 8.02
C GLN A 256 26.59 -5.18 8.02
N LYS A 257 26.64 -5.77 6.84
CA LYS A 257 27.11 -7.13 6.62
C LYS A 257 28.64 -7.16 6.80
N ASP A 258 29.10 -8.00 7.73
CA ASP A 258 30.54 -8.30 7.90
C ASP A 258 30.77 -9.77 7.54
N THR A 259 31.50 -9.99 6.47
CA THR A 259 31.85 -11.34 5.97
C THR A 259 33.30 -11.71 6.25
N SER A 260 34.08 -10.86 6.94
CA SER A 260 35.53 -11.05 7.14
C SER A 260 35.88 -12.29 7.97
N ALA A 261 34.99 -12.69 8.87
CA ALA A 261 35.17 -13.89 9.74
C ALA A 261 34.02 -14.90 9.56
N ALA A 262 33.26 -14.81 8.45
CA ALA A 262 32.11 -15.68 8.23
C ALA A 262 32.57 -17.09 7.78
N ASP A 263 31.89 -18.12 8.28
CA ASP A 263 32.03 -19.49 7.80
C ASP A 263 31.66 -19.56 6.30
N THR A 264 32.47 -20.30 5.51
CA THR A 264 32.25 -20.44 4.05
C THR A 264 30.96 -21.15 3.69
N SER A 265 30.30 -21.81 4.64
CA SER A 265 29.00 -22.44 4.48
C SER A 265 27.82 -21.45 4.61
N LEU A 266 28.09 -20.17 4.94
CA LEU A 266 27.06 -19.15 5.06
C LEU A 266 26.85 -18.42 3.72
N GLU A 267 25.59 -18.26 3.37
CA GLU A 267 25.14 -17.48 2.23
C GLU A 267 24.48 -16.18 2.71
N PHE A 268 24.76 -15.09 1.99
CA PHE A 268 24.26 -13.77 2.31
C PHE A 268 23.45 -13.21 1.15
N SER A 269 22.22 -12.74 1.43
CA SER A 269 21.33 -12.13 0.45
C SER A 269 20.77 -10.79 0.96
N PRO A 270 20.26 -9.93 0.08
CA PRO A 270 19.51 -8.74 0.50
C PRO A 270 18.34 -9.11 1.41
N LEU A 271 17.92 -8.18 2.24
CA LEU A 271 16.73 -8.34 3.06
C LEU A 271 15.48 -8.30 2.17
N ASP A 272 14.54 -9.21 2.43
CA ASP A 272 13.25 -9.24 1.74
C ASP A 272 12.24 -8.35 2.45
N LEU A 273 11.51 -7.53 1.68
CA LEU A 273 10.56 -6.56 2.23
C LEU A 273 9.44 -7.23 3.02
N GLN A 274 8.91 -8.35 2.54
CA GLN A 274 7.84 -9.06 3.24
C GLN A 274 8.34 -9.61 4.57
N LYS A 275 9.54 -10.18 4.59
CA LYS A 275 10.16 -10.70 5.81
C LYS A 275 10.43 -9.57 6.80
N LEU A 276 11.01 -8.47 6.33
CA LEU A 276 11.23 -7.28 7.17
C LEU A 276 9.93 -6.75 7.76
N PHE A 277 8.88 -6.61 6.93
CA PHE A 277 7.56 -6.17 7.39
C PHE A 277 7.00 -7.09 8.48
N VAL A 278 7.03 -8.40 8.26
CA VAL A 278 6.56 -9.38 9.25
C VAL A 278 7.29 -9.17 10.58
N GLN A 279 8.61 -9.04 10.54
CA GLN A 279 9.41 -8.87 11.76
C GLN A 279 9.16 -7.53 12.47
N LEU A 280 8.95 -6.44 11.71
CA LEU A 280 8.64 -5.13 12.29
C LEU A 280 7.22 -5.05 12.88
N THR A 281 6.29 -5.85 12.35
CA THR A 281 4.88 -5.80 12.76
C THR A 281 4.46 -6.90 13.71
N ASN A 282 5.28 -7.94 13.91
CA ASN A 282 5.01 -8.96 14.93
C ASN A 282 5.06 -8.33 16.33
N ASP A 283 4.10 -8.70 17.16
CA ASP A 283 4.14 -8.42 18.60
C ASP A 283 4.89 -9.55 19.29
N ALA A 284 5.76 -9.22 20.24
CA ALA A 284 6.56 -10.21 20.98
C ALA A 284 5.72 -11.31 21.66
N ASP A 285 4.44 -11.01 21.93
CA ASP A 285 3.49 -11.93 22.55
C ASP A 285 2.92 -12.99 21.57
N GLU A 286 2.86 -12.73 20.26
CA GLU A 286 2.44 -13.74 19.27
C GLU A 286 3.52 -14.80 18.99
N ALA A 287 4.78 -14.48 19.19
CA ALA A 287 5.87 -15.44 19.04
C ALA A 287 5.81 -16.59 20.07
N ALA A 288 5.17 -16.34 21.22
CA ALA A 288 4.98 -17.33 22.29
C ALA A 288 3.77 -18.26 22.10
N MET A 289 2.83 -17.94 21.20
CA MET A 289 1.63 -18.75 20.93
C MET A 289 1.78 -19.73 19.77
N ASN A 290 2.86 -19.65 19.00
CA ASN A 290 3.12 -20.53 17.83
C ASN A 290 4.17 -21.63 18.10
N LEU A 291 4.35 -22.03 19.36
CA LEU A 291 5.13 -23.19 19.78
C LEU A 291 4.22 -24.37 20.19
#